data_7c9f6f7e017daf59b0f65d1d3124db92
#
_entry.id   7c9f6f7e017daf59b0f65d1d3124db92
#
_cell.length_a   1.000
_cell.length_b   1.000
_cell.length_c   1.000
_cell.angle_alpha   90.00
_cell.angle_beta   90.00
_cell.angle_gamma   90.00
#
_symmetry.space_group_name_H-M   'P 1'
#
loop_
_entity.id
_entity.type
_entity.pdbx_description
1 polymer ?
#
loop_
_entity_poly.entity_id
_entity_poly.type
_entity_poly.pdbx_seq_one_letter_code
_entity_poly.pdbx_strand_id
1 'polypeptide(L)'
;MKLIKTLIAVAAASACVAATAAGLPKIEVLATGGTIAGSGASATGSAYQAGKVSVNHLVAAVPQLADIAEITPKQVVQIGSQDMTDDVWLKLNKTINEDCRKFDGFVITHGTDTMEETAYFLNLTLRCKKPVVLVGAMLPSTGLGADGPRNLYNAVLTAAEKKTAEQGVVIAMDNIVVNARDVMKSNTVQPETFVAGNFGKVGSIFNNKVTYESKSLRKHTYETPFDVTKLTKLPKVGIVYTHGGVEGIQAQALVDAKYDGIVNAGVGNGNLHKAIFPILEKAAKNGIAVVRSSRVPTGATTKDAEVDDNKYGFVSSGTLNPQKARILLQLGLTKTHDYKKLQEYFDQY
;
A
#
# COMPACT_ATOMS: atom_id res chain seq x y z
N MET A 1 -33.87 40.54 -48.65
CA MET A 1 -32.76 40.39 -47.65
C MET A 1 -33.25 40.09 -46.24
N LYS A 2 -34.42 39.54 -46.01
CA LYS A 2 -34.95 39.16 -44.65
C LYS A 2 -35.22 37.67 -44.45
N LEU A 3 -35.11 36.82 -45.49
CA LEU A 3 -35.37 35.36 -45.38
C LEU A 3 -34.13 34.51 -45.14
N ILE A 4 -32.91 35.07 -45.23
CA ILE A 4 -31.64 34.30 -45.05
C ILE A 4 -31.17 34.30 -43.58
N LYS A 5 -31.68 35.22 -42.75
CA LYS A 5 -31.27 35.30 -41.33
C LYS A 5 -32.00 34.32 -40.40
N THR A 6 -33.11 33.73 -40.84
CA THR A 6 -33.91 32.82 -40.00
C THR A 6 -33.51 31.34 -40.14
N LEU A 7 -32.75 30.97 -41.17
CA LEU A 7 -32.29 29.59 -41.39
C LEU A 7 -30.96 29.24 -40.65
N ILE A 8 -30.19 30.23 -40.20
CA ILE A 8 -28.94 30.01 -39.47
C ILE A 8 -29.17 29.80 -37.95
N ALA A 9 -30.30 30.25 -37.42
CA ALA A 9 -30.61 30.12 -35.98
C ALA A 9 -31.17 28.75 -35.59
N VAL A 10 -31.63 27.91 -36.52
CA VAL A 10 -32.23 26.59 -36.24
C VAL A 10 -31.16 25.48 -36.32
N ALA A 11 -30.02 25.68 -37.03
CA ALA A 11 -28.95 24.70 -37.14
C ALA A 11 -27.99 24.68 -35.94
N ALA A 12 -28.02 25.71 -35.06
CA ALA A 12 -27.15 25.79 -33.88
C ALA A 12 -27.74 25.14 -32.60
N ALA A 13 -29.03 24.75 -32.64
CA ALA A 13 -29.69 24.17 -31.46
C ALA A 13 -29.73 22.65 -31.41
N SER A 14 -29.17 21.93 -32.42
CA SER A 14 -29.21 20.47 -32.49
C SER A 14 -27.84 19.79 -32.20
N ALA A 15 -26.84 20.55 -31.77
CA ALA A 15 -25.51 19.98 -31.42
C ALA A 15 -25.27 19.85 -29.90
N CYS A 16 -26.33 19.93 -29.09
CA CYS A 16 -26.19 19.65 -27.66
C CYS A 16 -26.84 18.33 -27.31
N VAL A 17 -26.03 17.50 -26.64
CA VAL A 17 -26.40 16.35 -25.81
C VAL A 17 -26.51 15.02 -26.55
N ALA A 18 -25.39 14.45 -26.88
CA ALA A 18 -25.15 13.04 -26.60
C ALA A 18 -24.00 12.94 -25.56
N ALA A 19 -24.21 13.53 -24.40
CA ALA A 19 -23.58 13.02 -23.20
C ALA A 19 -24.27 11.68 -22.94
N THR A 20 -23.77 10.60 -23.49
CA THR A 20 -24.11 9.26 -23.02
C THR A 20 -23.97 9.32 -21.52
N ALA A 21 -25.05 9.10 -20.77
CA ALA A 21 -25.01 8.84 -19.36
C ALA A 21 -24.12 7.58 -19.21
N ALA A 22 -22.82 7.79 -19.03
CA ALA A 22 -21.94 6.71 -18.66
C ALA A 22 -22.50 6.18 -17.34
N GLY A 23 -22.87 4.90 -17.30
CA GLY A 23 -23.34 4.26 -16.06
C GLY A 23 -22.34 4.49 -14.93
N LEU A 24 -22.78 4.29 -13.69
CA LEU A 24 -21.89 4.39 -12.54
C LEU A 24 -20.69 3.45 -12.71
N PRO A 25 -19.49 3.84 -12.23
CA PRO A 25 -18.31 2.99 -12.30
C PRO A 25 -18.52 1.70 -11.49
N LYS A 26 -18.03 0.59 -12.02
CA LYS A 26 -18.08 -0.73 -11.37
C LYS A 26 -16.88 -0.89 -10.46
N ILE A 27 -17.12 -0.97 -9.15
CA ILE A 27 -16.06 -1.09 -8.14
C ILE A 27 -16.16 -2.44 -7.43
N GLU A 28 -15.07 -3.23 -7.44
CA GLU A 28 -14.96 -4.44 -6.63
C GLU A 28 -14.41 -4.07 -5.25
N VAL A 29 -15.14 -4.46 -4.19
CA VAL A 29 -14.70 -4.29 -2.80
C VAL A 29 -14.18 -5.63 -2.28
N LEU A 30 -12.86 -5.73 -2.17
CA LEU A 30 -12.12 -6.91 -1.71
C LEU A 30 -11.89 -6.82 -0.20
N ALA A 31 -12.51 -7.70 0.59
CA ALA A 31 -12.36 -7.65 2.04
C ALA A 31 -11.32 -8.65 2.55
N THR A 32 -10.40 -8.16 3.40
CA THR A 32 -9.41 -8.98 4.11
C THR A 32 -9.67 -9.09 5.61
N GLY A 33 -10.58 -8.28 6.17
CA GLY A 33 -10.87 -8.23 7.61
C GLY A 33 -10.44 -6.90 8.26
N GLY A 34 -9.76 -6.96 9.38
CA GLY A 34 -9.26 -5.79 10.11
C GLY A 34 -10.31 -5.11 11.01
N THR A 35 -9.94 -3.95 11.56
CA THR A 35 -10.78 -3.15 12.48
C THR A 35 -12.02 -2.59 11.82
N ILE A 36 -11.96 -2.23 10.54
CA ILE A 36 -13.13 -1.77 9.77
C ILE A 36 -14.25 -2.82 9.75
N ALA A 37 -13.89 -4.09 9.79
CA ALA A 37 -14.78 -5.24 9.95
C ALA A 37 -14.79 -5.74 11.40
N GLY A 38 -14.35 -4.94 12.35
CA GLY A 38 -14.26 -5.27 13.77
C GLY A 38 -15.54 -4.96 14.52
N SER A 39 -15.84 -5.76 15.54
CA SER A 39 -17.01 -5.58 16.43
C SER A 39 -16.58 -5.75 17.88
N GLY A 40 -16.95 -4.80 18.73
CA GLY A 40 -16.78 -4.82 20.18
C GLY A 40 -18.11 -4.88 20.93
N ALA A 41 -18.06 -5.30 22.18
CA ALA A 41 -19.23 -5.39 23.05
C ALA A 41 -19.66 -4.02 23.63
N SER A 42 -18.78 -3.02 23.59
CA SER A 42 -19.02 -1.69 24.17
C SER A 42 -18.73 -0.62 23.12
N ALA A 43 -19.60 0.38 23.02
CA ALA A 43 -19.43 1.52 22.15
C ALA A 43 -18.30 2.48 22.59
N THR A 44 -17.94 2.46 23.87
CA THR A 44 -16.91 3.34 24.47
C THR A 44 -15.65 2.57 24.89
N GLY A 45 -15.67 1.25 24.81
CA GLY A 45 -14.52 0.40 25.16
C GLY A 45 -13.57 0.19 23.98
N SER A 46 -12.29 -0.06 24.27
CA SER A 46 -11.25 -0.32 23.28
C SER A 46 -11.16 -1.81 22.86
N ALA A 47 -11.85 -2.70 23.57
CA ALA A 47 -11.81 -4.13 23.29
C ALA A 47 -12.74 -4.50 22.13
N TYR A 48 -12.21 -5.11 21.08
CA TYR A 48 -12.95 -5.57 19.91
C TYR A 48 -12.28 -6.80 19.26
N GLN A 49 -13.00 -7.49 18.40
CA GLN A 49 -12.46 -8.57 17.57
C GLN A 49 -12.44 -8.11 16.11
N ALA A 50 -11.26 -8.09 15.50
CA ALA A 50 -11.08 -7.75 14.10
C ALA A 50 -11.72 -8.80 13.17
N GLY A 51 -12.19 -8.37 12.00
CA GLY A 51 -12.67 -9.28 10.96
C GLY A 51 -13.98 -10.02 11.28
N LYS A 52 -14.82 -9.56 12.19
CA LYS A 52 -16.10 -10.22 12.54
C LYS A 52 -17.23 -9.92 11.58
N VAL A 53 -17.18 -8.78 10.90
CA VAL A 53 -18.24 -8.29 10.01
C VAL A 53 -17.92 -8.69 8.57
N SER A 54 -18.89 -9.26 7.86
CA SER A 54 -18.71 -9.63 6.45
C SER A 54 -18.66 -8.41 5.53
N VAL A 55 -18.07 -8.58 4.35
CA VAL A 55 -17.99 -7.51 3.34
C VAL A 55 -19.38 -7.00 2.91
N ASN A 56 -20.37 -7.89 2.80
CA ASN A 56 -21.75 -7.51 2.47
C ASN A 56 -22.34 -6.57 3.54
N HIS A 57 -22.07 -6.85 4.79
CA HIS A 57 -22.55 -6.01 5.91
C HIS A 57 -21.86 -4.64 5.93
N LEU A 58 -20.55 -4.58 5.63
CA LEU A 58 -19.81 -3.33 5.51
C LEU A 58 -20.39 -2.44 4.41
N VAL A 59 -20.67 -3.00 3.23
CA VAL A 59 -21.26 -2.28 2.11
C VAL A 59 -22.68 -1.83 2.44
N ALA A 60 -23.52 -2.70 3.03
CA ALA A 60 -24.87 -2.37 3.43
C ALA A 60 -24.96 -1.27 4.49
N ALA A 61 -23.92 -1.13 5.34
CA ALA A 61 -23.85 -0.07 6.35
C ALA A 61 -23.63 1.34 5.76
N VAL A 62 -23.33 1.44 4.45
CA VAL A 62 -23.07 2.71 3.74
C VAL A 62 -23.92 2.77 2.47
N PRO A 63 -25.27 2.93 2.56
CA PRO A 63 -26.17 2.90 1.40
C PRO A 63 -25.84 3.98 0.34
N GLN A 64 -25.20 5.08 0.74
CA GLN A 64 -24.76 6.15 -0.16
C GLN A 64 -23.72 5.71 -1.20
N LEU A 65 -23.13 4.54 -1.06
CA LEU A 65 -22.24 3.95 -2.08
C LEU A 65 -22.98 3.75 -3.42
N ALA A 66 -24.28 3.44 -3.37
CA ALA A 66 -25.11 3.26 -4.57
C ALA A 66 -25.27 4.54 -5.41
N ASP A 67 -25.01 5.71 -4.83
CA ASP A 67 -25.07 6.99 -5.54
C ASP A 67 -23.80 7.26 -6.37
N ILE A 68 -22.70 6.57 -6.08
CA ILE A 68 -21.37 6.85 -6.67
C ILE A 68 -20.76 5.68 -7.43
N ALA A 69 -21.20 4.44 -7.20
CA ALA A 69 -20.66 3.26 -7.89
C ALA A 69 -21.61 2.05 -7.85
N GLU A 70 -21.46 1.14 -8.83
CA GLU A 70 -22.00 -0.22 -8.76
C GLU A 70 -21.00 -1.09 -7.98
N ILE A 71 -21.37 -1.51 -6.77
CA ILE A 71 -20.47 -2.24 -5.86
C ILE A 71 -20.64 -3.73 -6.01
N THR A 72 -19.53 -4.44 -6.20
CA THR A 72 -19.45 -5.90 -6.11
C THR A 72 -18.56 -6.29 -4.91
N PRO A 73 -19.13 -6.78 -3.82
CA PRO A 73 -18.35 -7.21 -2.65
C PRO A 73 -17.80 -8.63 -2.83
N LYS A 74 -16.54 -8.85 -2.41
CA LYS A 74 -15.86 -10.15 -2.46
C LYS A 74 -14.98 -10.36 -1.22
N GLN A 75 -15.24 -11.41 -0.46
CA GLN A 75 -14.41 -11.78 0.68
C GLN A 75 -13.18 -12.54 0.20
N VAL A 76 -11.98 -12.01 0.44
CA VAL A 76 -10.71 -12.65 0.08
C VAL A 76 -10.21 -13.52 1.24
N VAL A 77 -10.07 -12.91 2.42
CA VAL A 77 -9.77 -13.56 3.71
C VAL A 77 -10.49 -12.80 4.84
N GLN A 78 -10.45 -13.32 6.05
CA GLN A 78 -11.09 -12.68 7.21
C GLN A 78 -10.17 -12.79 8.43
N ILE A 79 -9.17 -11.90 8.48
CA ILE A 79 -8.09 -11.92 9.47
C ILE A 79 -7.85 -10.54 10.08
N GLY A 80 -7.18 -10.49 11.22
CA GLY A 80 -6.48 -9.29 11.67
C GLY A 80 -5.25 -9.06 10.79
N SER A 81 -4.87 -7.81 10.56
CA SER A 81 -3.72 -7.53 9.66
C SER A 81 -2.38 -7.97 10.23
N GLN A 82 -2.26 -8.15 11.54
CA GLN A 82 -1.08 -8.77 12.16
C GLN A 82 -0.83 -10.21 11.68
N ASP A 83 -1.86 -10.88 11.15
CA ASP A 83 -1.79 -12.24 10.61
C ASP A 83 -1.67 -12.27 9.08
N MET A 84 -1.31 -11.14 8.45
CA MET A 84 -1.09 -11.05 7.00
C MET A 84 0.10 -11.90 6.58
N THR A 85 -0.03 -12.56 5.42
CA THR A 85 0.98 -13.45 4.87
C THR A 85 1.26 -13.16 3.39
N ASP A 86 2.40 -13.64 2.90
CA ASP A 86 2.76 -13.60 1.47
C ASP A 86 1.68 -14.26 0.60
N ASP A 87 1.05 -15.35 1.07
CA ASP A 87 -0.01 -16.06 0.32
C ASP A 87 -1.24 -15.17 0.13
N VAL A 88 -1.61 -14.37 1.14
CA VAL A 88 -2.72 -13.41 1.03
C VAL A 88 -2.38 -12.31 0.04
N TRP A 89 -1.15 -11.81 0.05
CA TRP A 89 -0.69 -10.83 -0.94
C TRP A 89 -0.73 -11.37 -2.37
N LEU A 90 -0.23 -12.59 -2.60
CA LEU A 90 -0.29 -13.26 -3.90
C LEU A 90 -1.74 -13.49 -4.34
N LYS A 91 -2.64 -13.87 -3.43
CA LYS A 91 -4.07 -14.03 -3.69
C LYS A 91 -4.74 -12.71 -4.08
N LEU A 92 -4.46 -11.60 -3.38
CA LEU A 92 -4.95 -10.27 -3.73
C LEU A 92 -4.45 -9.82 -5.11
N ASN A 93 -3.15 -9.98 -5.37
CA ASN A 93 -2.54 -9.66 -6.66
C ASN A 93 -3.22 -10.42 -7.81
N LYS A 94 -3.38 -11.73 -7.65
CA LYS A 94 -4.05 -12.60 -8.64
C LYS A 94 -5.48 -12.15 -8.88
N THR A 95 -6.26 -11.96 -7.81
CA THR A 95 -7.67 -11.54 -7.90
C THR A 95 -7.82 -10.24 -8.69
N ILE A 96 -7.06 -9.19 -8.34
CA ILE A 96 -7.14 -7.89 -9.00
C ILE A 96 -6.73 -7.98 -10.48
N ASN A 97 -5.67 -8.72 -10.80
CA ASN A 97 -5.22 -8.87 -12.19
C ASN A 97 -6.24 -9.65 -13.06
N GLU A 98 -6.87 -10.70 -12.51
CA GLU A 98 -7.91 -11.48 -13.21
C GLU A 98 -9.20 -10.67 -13.43
N ASP A 99 -9.57 -9.85 -12.48
CA ASP A 99 -10.80 -9.05 -12.49
C ASP A 99 -10.61 -7.65 -13.11
N CYS A 100 -9.38 -7.28 -13.48
CA CYS A 100 -9.00 -5.94 -13.98
C CYS A 100 -9.85 -5.44 -15.18
N ARG A 101 -10.32 -6.35 -16.03
CA ARG A 101 -11.15 -6.00 -17.20
C ARG A 101 -12.64 -5.90 -16.88
N LYS A 102 -13.07 -6.41 -15.73
CA LYS A 102 -14.48 -6.47 -15.32
C LYS A 102 -14.91 -5.24 -14.55
N PHE A 103 -13.95 -4.58 -13.87
CA PHE A 103 -14.20 -3.46 -12.98
C PHE A 103 -13.44 -2.20 -13.39
N ASP A 104 -13.94 -1.05 -12.96
CA ASP A 104 -13.33 0.26 -13.20
C ASP A 104 -12.38 0.67 -12.08
N GLY A 105 -12.48 0.05 -10.91
CA GLY A 105 -11.60 0.26 -9.77
C GLY A 105 -11.77 -0.81 -8.70
N PHE A 106 -10.84 -0.82 -7.75
CA PHE A 106 -10.79 -1.79 -6.65
C PHE A 106 -10.62 -1.06 -5.31
N VAL A 107 -11.38 -1.49 -4.32
CA VAL A 107 -11.20 -1.07 -2.92
C VAL A 107 -10.86 -2.30 -2.11
N ILE A 108 -9.83 -2.22 -1.28
CA ILE A 108 -9.40 -3.31 -0.38
C ILE A 108 -9.63 -2.86 1.05
N THR A 109 -10.61 -3.47 1.74
CA THR A 109 -10.76 -3.23 3.18
C THR A 109 -9.75 -4.08 3.95
N HIS A 110 -8.99 -3.43 4.82
CA HIS A 110 -7.81 -4.01 5.46
C HIS A 110 -7.66 -3.54 6.90
N GLY A 111 -7.01 -4.34 7.75
CA GLY A 111 -6.57 -3.89 9.07
C GLY A 111 -5.38 -2.94 8.95
N THR A 112 -5.31 -1.96 9.84
CA THR A 112 -4.38 -0.84 9.72
C THR A 112 -2.92 -1.18 10.02
N ASP A 113 -2.62 -2.28 10.77
CA ASP A 113 -1.27 -2.57 11.27
C ASP A 113 -0.26 -2.87 10.17
N THR A 114 -0.65 -3.61 9.12
CA THR A 114 0.21 -3.96 7.99
C THR A 114 -0.32 -3.45 6.64
N MET A 115 -1.27 -2.50 6.66
CA MET A 115 -1.88 -1.95 5.44
C MET A 115 -0.83 -1.32 4.52
N GLU A 116 0.15 -0.61 5.07
CA GLU A 116 1.22 0.02 4.30
C GLU A 116 2.09 -1.00 3.56
N GLU A 117 2.28 -2.19 4.14
CA GLU A 117 3.02 -3.29 3.55
C GLU A 117 2.24 -3.90 2.38
N THR A 118 0.96 -4.24 2.60
CA THR A 118 0.08 -4.74 1.55
C THR A 118 -0.05 -3.74 0.39
N ALA A 119 -0.22 -2.46 0.71
CA ALA A 119 -0.30 -1.40 -0.29
C ALA A 119 0.99 -1.32 -1.14
N TYR A 120 2.16 -1.36 -0.51
CA TYR A 120 3.44 -1.29 -1.22
C TYR A 120 3.72 -2.55 -2.05
N PHE A 121 3.41 -3.73 -1.54
CA PHE A 121 3.50 -4.97 -2.31
C PHE A 121 2.66 -4.90 -3.58
N LEU A 122 1.40 -4.52 -3.47
CA LEU A 122 0.51 -4.38 -4.63
C LEU A 122 0.97 -3.26 -5.57
N ASN A 123 1.48 -2.15 -5.02
CA ASN A 123 2.03 -1.04 -5.80
C ASN A 123 3.22 -1.46 -6.68
N LEU A 124 3.97 -2.47 -6.26
CA LEU A 124 5.10 -2.98 -7.04
C LEU A 124 4.74 -4.12 -7.99
N THR A 125 3.63 -4.81 -7.78
CA THR A 125 3.38 -6.12 -8.44
C THR A 125 2.17 -6.16 -9.35
N LEU A 126 1.21 -5.24 -9.23
CA LEU A 126 0.00 -5.24 -10.06
C LEU A 126 0.31 -4.91 -11.52
N ARG A 127 -0.39 -5.63 -12.43
CA ARG A 127 -0.37 -5.39 -13.88
C ARG A 127 -1.63 -4.65 -14.36
N CYS A 128 -2.56 -4.39 -13.45
CA CYS A 128 -3.81 -3.71 -13.69
C CYS A 128 -3.62 -2.18 -13.74
N LYS A 129 -4.20 -1.53 -14.75
CA LYS A 129 -4.15 -0.06 -14.95
C LYS A 129 -5.38 0.66 -14.36
N LYS A 130 -6.06 0.04 -13.42
CA LYS A 130 -7.23 0.61 -12.76
C LYS A 130 -6.86 1.16 -11.39
N PRO A 131 -7.63 2.12 -10.84
CA PRO A 131 -7.51 2.56 -9.47
C PRO A 131 -7.54 1.40 -8.47
N VAL A 132 -6.61 1.37 -7.52
CA VAL A 132 -6.58 0.41 -6.42
C VAL A 132 -6.36 1.18 -5.12
N VAL A 133 -7.31 1.09 -4.21
CA VAL A 133 -7.38 1.88 -2.99
C VAL A 133 -7.51 0.97 -1.78
N LEU A 134 -6.59 1.07 -0.83
CA LEU A 134 -6.74 0.41 0.47
C LEU A 134 -7.44 1.35 1.47
N VAL A 135 -8.22 0.76 2.35
CA VAL A 135 -8.96 1.46 3.40
C VAL A 135 -9.08 0.62 4.65
N GLY A 136 -9.07 1.28 5.79
CA GLY A 136 -9.28 0.67 7.09
C GLY A 136 -10.08 1.57 8.03
N ALA A 137 -10.09 1.21 9.30
CA ALA A 137 -10.63 2.02 10.37
C ALA A 137 -9.75 1.89 11.62
N MET A 138 -9.67 2.95 12.42
CA MET A 138 -9.00 2.93 13.71
C MET A 138 -9.97 2.60 14.84
N LEU A 139 -11.26 2.87 14.63
CA LEU A 139 -12.33 2.53 15.57
C LEU A 139 -13.17 1.36 15.03
N PRO A 140 -13.55 0.38 15.87
CA PRO A 140 -14.42 -0.71 15.46
C PRO A 140 -15.80 -0.21 15.02
N SER A 141 -16.50 -0.94 14.17
CA SER A 141 -17.81 -0.55 13.62
C SER A 141 -18.88 -0.28 14.69
N THR A 142 -18.73 -0.84 15.88
CA THR A 142 -19.62 -0.65 17.04
C THR A 142 -19.21 0.51 17.93
N GLY A 143 -18.06 1.15 17.64
CA GLY A 143 -17.52 2.24 18.45
C GLY A 143 -18.26 3.56 18.23
N LEU A 144 -18.36 4.38 19.30
CA LEU A 144 -18.87 5.73 19.17
C LEU A 144 -17.93 6.58 18.30
N GLY A 145 -18.47 7.15 17.23
CA GLY A 145 -17.68 7.91 16.24
C GLY A 145 -16.86 7.03 15.29
N ALA A 146 -17.27 5.76 15.06
CA ALA A 146 -16.60 4.85 14.13
C ALA A 146 -16.27 5.52 12.78
N ASP A 147 -15.00 5.48 12.39
CA ASP A 147 -14.47 6.13 11.18
C ASP A 147 -14.64 5.26 9.91
N GLY A 148 -14.92 3.97 10.08
CA GLY A 148 -15.02 2.99 8.99
C GLY A 148 -15.99 3.36 7.88
N PRO A 149 -17.26 3.74 8.17
CA PRO A 149 -18.24 4.09 7.14
C PRO A 149 -17.79 5.26 6.27
N ARG A 150 -17.25 6.33 6.86
CA ARG A 150 -16.73 7.48 6.12
C ARG A 150 -15.53 7.13 5.30
N ASN A 151 -14.60 6.34 5.87
CA ASN A 151 -13.40 5.89 5.16
C ASN A 151 -13.77 5.01 3.97
N LEU A 152 -14.73 4.08 4.11
CA LEU A 152 -15.18 3.22 3.02
C LEU A 152 -15.82 4.04 1.88
N TYR A 153 -16.68 5.01 2.21
CA TYR A 153 -17.26 5.92 1.23
C TYR A 153 -16.18 6.68 0.45
N ASN A 154 -15.22 7.26 1.16
CA ASN A 154 -14.11 8.00 0.56
C ASN A 154 -13.21 7.10 -0.31
N ALA A 155 -12.99 5.86 0.09
CA ALA A 155 -12.19 4.91 -0.69
C ALA A 155 -12.89 4.52 -2.01
N VAL A 156 -14.20 4.30 -1.98
CA VAL A 156 -14.98 4.03 -3.20
C VAL A 156 -14.99 5.25 -4.12
N LEU A 157 -15.20 6.44 -3.57
CA LEU A 157 -15.10 7.69 -4.33
C LEU A 157 -13.73 7.85 -4.99
N THR A 158 -12.66 7.52 -4.26
CA THR A 158 -11.29 7.55 -4.76
C THR A 158 -11.05 6.50 -5.85
N ALA A 159 -11.60 5.29 -5.70
CA ALA A 159 -11.49 4.24 -6.71
C ALA A 159 -12.32 4.54 -7.98
N ALA A 160 -13.39 5.32 -7.86
CA ALA A 160 -14.21 5.80 -8.98
C ALA A 160 -13.49 6.91 -9.78
N GLU A 161 -12.56 7.65 -9.19
CA GLU A 161 -11.78 8.70 -9.85
C GLU A 161 -10.65 8.09 -10.71
N LYS A 162 -10.76 8.21 -12.03
CA LYS A 162 -9.81 7.59 -12.99
C LYS A 162 -8.36 8.03 -12.79
N LYS A 163 -8.14 9.29 -12.37
CA LYS A 163 -6.80 9.83 -12.10
C LYS A 163 -6.08 9.12 -10.95
N THR A 164 -6.81 8.42 -10.09
CA THR A 164 -6.22 7.61 -9.03
C THR A 164 -5.27 6.54 -9.58
N ALA A 165 -5.55 5.97 -10.76
CA ALA A 165 -4.66 4.98 -11.40
C ALA A 165 -3.26 5.53 -11.70
N GLU A 166 -3.12 6.85 -11.85
CA GLU A 166 -1.83 7.51 -12.11
C GLU A 166 -0.97 7.64 -10.84
N GLN A 167 -1.56 7.40 -9.66
CA GLN A 167 -0.88 7.46 -8.37
C GLN A 167 -0.30 6.10 -7.94
N GLY A 168 -0.57 5.03 -8.72
CA GLY A 168 -0.33 3.65 -8.29
C GLY A 168 -1.39 3.19 -7.29
N VAL A 169 -0.98 2.37 -6.33
CA VAL A 169 -1.83 1.97 -5.21
C VAL A 169 -1.80 3.05 -4.14
N VAL A 170 -2.96 3.40 -3.62
CA VAL A 170 -3.10 4.44 -2.59
C VAL A 170 -3.84 3.93 -1.36
N ILE A 171 -3.67 4.62 -0.25
CA ILE A 171 -4.51 4.49 0.95
C ILE A 171 -5.38 5.74 1.06
N ALA A 172 -6.69 5.55 1.24
CA ALA A 172 -7.66 6.61 1.48
C ALA A 172 -8.24 6.44 2.88
N MET A 173 -7.82 7.29 3.80
CA MET A 173 -8.31 7.34 5.19
C MET A 173 -8.29 8.79 5.70
N ASP A 174 -9.17 9.09 6.63
CA ASP A 174 -9.25 10.40 7.28
C ASP A 174 -9.23 11.59 6.30
N ASN A 175 -10.02 11.46 5.22
CA ASN A 175 -10.17 12.47 4.16
C ASN A 175 -8.88 12.82 3.37
N ILE A 176 -7.83 12.02 3.48
CA ILE A 176 -6.60 12.18 2.67
C ILE A 176 -6.34 10.96 1.81
N VAL A 177 -5.59 11.18 0.73
CA VAL A 177 -5.06 10.13 -0.14
C VAL A 177 -3.54 10.16 -0.05
N VAL A 178 -2.95 9.00 0.27
CA VAL A 178 -1.50 8.85 0.42
C VAL A 178 -1.03 7.70 -0.48
N ASN A 179 0.10 7.87 -1.18
CA ASN A 179 0.63 6.80 -2.03
C ASN A 179 1.24 5.65 -1.19
N ALA A 180 1.19 4.44 -1.73
CA ALA A 180 1.63 3.22 -1.05
C ALA A 180 3.13 3.23 -0.67
N ARG A 181 3.98 3.89 -1.48
CA ARG A 181 5.42 3.90 -1.23
C ARG A 181 5.78 4.66 0.05
N ASP A 182 5.13 5.81 0.27
CA ASP A 182 5.59 6.75 1.28
C ASP A 182 4.72 6.76 2.54
N VAL A 183 3.52 6.16 2.46
CA VAL A 183 2.61 6.07 3.61
C VAL A 183 3.18 5.24 4.75
N MET A 184 2.92 5.65 5.98
CA MET A 184 3.21 4.86 7.19
C MET A 184 2.13 5.05 8.25
N LYS A 185 1.89 4.02 9.06
CA LYS A 185 1.09 4.12 10.27
C LYS A 185 1.92 4.78 11.36
N SER A 186 1.62 6.02 11.70
CA SER A 186 2.40 6.85 12.62
C SER A 186 1.84 6.90 14.04
N ASN A 187 0.59 6.43 14.23
CA ASN A 187 -0.08 6.44 15.52
C ASN A 187 -0.80 5.11 15.77
N THR A 188 -0.80 4.66 17.01
CA THR A 188 -1.37 3.37 17.39
C THR A 188 -2.89 3.40 17.56
N VAL A 189 -3.50 4.55 17.82
CA VAL A 189 -4.92 4.67 18.24
C VAL A 189 -5.71 5.77 17.53
N GLN A 190 -5.06 6.85 17.09
CA GLN A 190 -5.76 7.99 16.49
C GLN A 190 -6.22 7.70 15.07
N PRO A 191 -7.41 8.18 14.63
CA PRO A 191 -7.86 8.08 13.24
C PRO A 191 -6.87 8.72 12.25
N GLU A 192 -6.27 9.86 12.60
CA GLU A 192 -5.25 10.58 11.83
C GLU A 192 -3.88 9.88 11.94
N THR A 193 -3.80 8.64 11.46
CA THR A 193 -2.66 7.77 11.68
C THR A 193 -1.78 7.56 10.45
N PHE A 194 -2.35 7.67 9.23
CA PHE A 194 -1.59 7.43 8.01
C PHE A 194 -0.99 8.73 7.48
N VAL A 195 0.33 8.77 7.47
CA VAL A 195 1.12 9.93 7.03
C VAL A 195 2.16 9.51 5.99
N ALA A 196 2.65 10.46 5.19
CA ALA A 196 3.83 10.30 4.35
C ALA A 196 4.86 11.35 4.77
N GLY A 197 5.67 11.00 5.79
CA GLY A 197 6.52 11.95 6.50
C GLY A 197 7.59 12.65 5.66
N ASN A 198 8.05 12.02 4.54
CA ASN A 198 9.05 12.62 3.66
C ASN A 198 8.43 13.47 2.52
N PHE A 199 7.24 13.10 2.03
CA PHE A 199 6.70 13.66 0.76
C PHE A 199 5.28 14.21 0.87
N GLY A 200 4.58 13.95 1.97
CA GLY A 200 3.21 14.41 2.20
C GLY A 200 2.13 13.58 1.48
N LYS A 201 0.89 13.97 1.66
CA LYS A 201 -0.26 13.39 0.96
C LYS A 201 -0.23 13.73 -0.53
N VAL A 202 -0.80 12.88 -1.37
CA VAL A 202 -0.94 13.14 -2.81
C VAL A 202 -2.28 13.81 -3.15
N GLY A 203 -3.28 13.68 -2.28
CA GLY A 203 -4.59 14.28 -2.49
C GLY A 203 -5.43 14.38 -1.22
N SER A 204 -6.55 15.04 -1.35
CA SER A 204 -7.55 15.24 -0.30
C SER A 204 -8.96 14.97 -0.82
N ILE A 205 -9.86 14.61 0.11
CA ILE A 205 -11.24 14.25 -0.18
C ILE A 205 -12.14 15.22 0.58
N PHE A 206 -12.87 16.05 -0.15
CA PHE A 206 -13.74 17.04 0.43
C PHE A 206 -14.95 17.28 -0.49
N ASN A 207 -16.14 17.50 0.07
CA ASN A 207 -17.39 17.72 -0.69
C ASN A 207 -17.63 16.68 -1.79
N ASN A 208 -17.46 15.38 -1.47
CA ASN A 208 -17.62 14.26 -2.40
C ASN A 208 -16.71 14.37 -3.65
N LYS A 209 -15.56 15.00 -3.50
CA LYS A 209 -14.58 15.16 -4.57
C LYS A 209 -13.19 14.79 -4.09
N VAL A 210 -12.48 14.01 -4.90
CA VAL A 210 -11.05 13.75 -4.75
C VAL A 210 -10.28 14.81 -5.51
N THR A 211 -9.33 15.46 -4.85
CA THR A 211 -8.43 16.43 -5.47
C THR A 211 -6.99 15.95 -5.29
N TYR A 212 -6.26 15.79 -6.40
CA TYR A 212 -4.85 15.46 -6.39
C TYR A 212 -4.02 16.73 -6.55
N GLU A 213 -3.07 16.92 -5.64
CA GLU A 213 -2.20 18.10 -5.57
C GLU A 213 -0.76 17.76 -5.96
N SER A 214 -0.40 16.47 -5.91
CA SER A 214 0.93 15.98 -6.28
C SER A 214 0.85 14.59 -6.91
N LYS A 215 1.97 14.12 -7.46
CA LYS A 215 2.11 12.79 -8.05
C LYS A 215 3.49 12.23 -7.69
N SER A 216 3.54 10.95 -7.35
CA SER A 216 4.82 10.25 -7.22
C SER A 216 5.53 10.17 -8.58
N LEU A 217 6.83 10.46 -8.59
CA LEU A 217 7.69 10.26 -9.77
C LEU A 217 8.24 8.83 -9.84
N ARG A 218 7.99 8.02 -8.83
CA ARG A 218 8.47 6.64 -8.77
C ARG A 218 7.60 5.74 -9.66
N LYS A 219 8.23 4.82 -10.38
CA LYS A 219 7.53 3.79 -11.17
C LYS A 219 6.73 2.88 -10.24
N HIS A 220 5.55 2.45 -10.71
CA HIS A 220 4.65 1.62 -9.93
C HIS A 220 3.85 0.66 -10.81
N THR A 221 3.18 -0.31 -10.23
CA THR A 221 2.26 -1.26 -10.84
C THR A 221 2.85 -1.91 -12.12
N TYR A 222 2.24 -1.71 -13.26
CA TYR A 222 2.66 -2.29 -14.55
C TYR A 222 3.99 -1.76 -15.09
N GLU A 223 4.54 -0.70 -14.53
CA GLU A 223 5.83 -0.12 -14.92
C GLU A 223 7.03 -0.77 -14.22
N THR A 224 6.79 -1.61 -13.21
CA THR A 224 7.85 -2.32 -12.47
C THR A 224 8.17 -3.66 -13.14
N PRO A 225 9.35 -4.27 -12.89
CA PRO A 225 9.67 -5.59 -13.40
C PRO A 225 9.10 -6.75 -12.56
N PHE A 226 8.42 -6.46 -11.43
CA PHE A 226 8.04 -7.45 -10.43
C PHE A 226 6.69 -8.11 -10.75
N ASP A 227 6.68 -9.00 -11.74
CA ASP A 227 5.53 -9.85 -12.02
C ASP A 227 5.54 -11.09 -11.12
N VAL A 228 4.53 -11.19 -10.25
CA VAL A 228 4.35 -12.30 -9.29
C VAL A 228 3.18 -13.23 -9.67
N THR A 229 2.53 -13.03 -10.80
CA THR A 229 1.32 -13.75 -11.20
C THR A 229 1.50 -15.27 -11.30
N LYS A 230 2.73 -15.73 -11.52
CA LYS A 230 3.10 -17.16 -11.61
C LYS A 230 3.78 -17.69 -10.35
N LEU A 231 4.02 -16.86 -9.36
CA LEU A 231 4.71 -17.26 -8.13
C LEU A 231 3.73 -17.87 -7.13
N THR A 232 4.16 -18.94 -6.49
CA THR A 232 3.43 -19.60 -5.40
C THR A 232 4.04 -19.30 -4.02
N LYS A 233 5.27 -18.76 -4.00
CA LYS A 233 5.98 -18.32 -2.78
C LYS A 233 6.97 -17.22 -3.12
N LEU A 234 7.31 -16.43 -2.12
CA LEU A 234 8.32 -15.38 -2.21
C LEU A 234 9.61 -15.79 -1.48
N PRO A 235 10.78 -15.20 -1.81
CA PRO A 235 12.01 -15.37 -1.07
C PRO A 235 11.84 -15.01 0.42
N LYS A 236 12.57 -15.68 1.31
CA LYS A 236 12.53 -15.41 2.75
C LYS A 236 13.39 -14.21 3.09
N VAL A 237 12.77 -13.12 3.54
CA VAL A 237 13.49 -11.92 4.00
C VAL A 237 13.04 -11.58 5.43
N GLY A 238 14.03 -11.45 6.35
CA GLY A 238 13.81 -11.10 7.74
C GLY A 238 14.27 -9.68 8.07
N ILE A 239 13.80 -9.15 9.20
CA ILE A 239 14.20 -7.85 9.73
C ILE A 239 14.92 -8.06 11.06
N VAL A 240 16.09 -7.44 11.23
CA VAL A 240 16.81 -7.35 12.51
C VAL A 240 16.61 -5.94 13.05
N TYR A 241 16.07 -5.83 14.26
CA TYR A 241 15.82 -4.53 14.90
C TYR A 241 17.00 -4.14 15.81
N THR A 242 17.77 -3.15 15.39
CA THR A 242 18.94 -2.66 16.13
C THR A 242 18.54 -1.67 17.23
N HIS A 243 19.10 -1.87 18.44
CA HIS A 243 18.93 -1.00 19.60
C HIS A 243 20.24 -0.92 20.43
N GLY A 244 20.28 -0.03 21.42
CA GLY A 244 21.43 0.01 22.36
C GLY A 244 21.57 -1.33 23.11
N GLY A 245 22.77 -1.89 23.13
CA GLY A 245 23.02 -3.18 23.78
C GLY A 245 22.49 -4.40 23.02
N VAL A 246 22.14 -4.25 21.75
CA VAL A 246 21.68 -5.39 20.92
C VAL A 246 22.79 -6.43 20.75
N GLU A 247 22.40 -7.69 20.79
CA GLU A 247 23.26 -8.85 20.52
C GLU A 247 23.06 -9.36 19.09
N GLY A 248 23.99 -10.22 18.61
CA GLY A 248 23.93 -10.78 17.26
C GLY A 248 22.92 -11.93 17.06
N ILE A 249 22.19 -12.34 18.10
CA ILE A 249 21.35 -13.54 18.11
C ILE A 249 20.30 -13.51 16.99
N GLN A 250 19.58 -12.39 16.83
CA GLN A 250 18.55 -12.27 15.79
C GLN A 250 19.13 -12.39 14.38
N ALA A 251 20.27 -11.71 14.12
CA ALA A 251 20.93 -11.78 12.83
C ALA A 251 21.44 -13.21 12.54
N GLN A 252 22.07 -13.84 13.52
CA GLN A 252 22.57 -15.21 13.39
C GLN A 252 21.45 -16.21 13.16
N ALA A 253 20.32 -16.08 13.86
CA ALA A 253 19.17 -16.97 13.70
C ALA A 253 18.60 -16.92 12.27
N LEU A 254 18.54 -15.74 11.63
CA LEU A 254 18.10 -15.62 10.23
C LEU A 254 19.10 -16.27 9.26
N VAL A 255 20.40 -16.13 9.51
CA VAL A 255 21.45 -16.80 8.73
C VAL A 255 21.34 -18.31 8.86
N ASP A 256 21.21 -18.85 10.09
CA ASP A 256 21.09 -20.28 10.35
C ASP A 256 19.81 -20.89 9.76
N ALA A 257 18.72 -20.11 9.74
CA ALA A 257 17.45 -20.49 9.13
C ALA A 257 17.44 -20.31 7.58
N LYS A 258 18.58 -19.97 6.99
CA LYS A 258 18.79 -19.84 5.53
C LYS A 258 17.80 -18.87 4.89
N TYR A 259 17.69 -17.68 5.43
CA TYR A 259 16.97 -16.59 4.79
C TYR A 259 17.73 -16.11 3.55
N ASP A 260 16.98 -15.72 2.51
CA ASP A 260 17.55 -15.22 1.25
C ASP A 260 18.03 -13.77 1.39
N GLY A 261 17.43 -13.02 2.32
CA GLY A 261 17.78 -11.63 2.59
C GLY A 261 17.51 -11.20 4.03
N ILE A 262 18.24 -10.19 4.47
CA ILE A 262 18.13 -9.59 5.81
C ILE A 262 18.10 -8.07 5.67
N VAL A 263 17.10 -7.44 6.27
CA VAL A 263 17.01 -5.99 6.42
C VAL A 263 17.43 -5.64 7.85
N ASN A 264 18.43 -4.80 8.02
CA ASN A 264 18.77 -4.24 9.32
C ASN A 264 17.99 -2.93 9.54
N ALA A 265 17.04 -2.93 10.47
CA ALA A 265 16.42 -1.71 10.99
C ALA A 265 17.40 -1.02 11.93
N GLY A 266 18.36 -0.30 11.36
CA GLY A 266 19.47 0.33 12.06
C GLY A 266 19.07 1.55 12.87
N VAL A 267 20.02 2.12 13.57
CA VAL A 267 19.88 3.39 14.29
C VAL A 267 20.43 4.54 13.43
N GLY A 268 19.91 5.74 13.65
CA GLY A 268 20.35 6.92 12.89
C GLY A 268 20.27 6.68 11.37
N ASN A 269 21.36 6.88 10.65
CA ASN A 269 21.48 6.66 9.21
C ASN A 269 21.64 5.18 8.79
N GLY A 270 20.88 4.29 9.40
CA GLY A 270 20.95 2.84 9.11
C GLY A 270 22.21 2.16 9.68
N ASN A 271 22.78 2.69 10.76
CA ASN A 271 23.98 2.17 11.35
C ASN A 271 23.77 0.81 12.01
N LEU A 272 24.78 -0.04 11.88
CA LEU A 272 24.82 -1.39 12.44
C LEU A 272 25.60 -1.41 13.74
N HIS A 273 25.09 -2.12 14.73
CA HIS A 273 25.81 -2.35 15.97
C HIS A 273 26.99 -3.31 15.74
N LYS A 274 28.11 -3.11 16.46
CA LYS A 274 29.34 -3.93 16.38
C LYS A 274 29.11 -5.44 16.57
N ALA A 275 28.05 -5.84 17.29
CA ALA A 275 27.71 -7.26 17.47
C ALA A 275 26.97 -7.86 16.26
N ILE A 276 26.32 -7.04 15.43
CA ILE A 276 25.55 -7.47 14.25
C ILE A 276 26.41 -7.40 12.99
N PHE A 277 27.26 -6.38 12.87
CA PHE A 277 28.02 -6.07 11.66
C PHE A 277 28.79 -7.27 11.08
N PRO A 278 29.67 -7.99 11.85
CA PRO A 278 30.41 -9.09 11.29
C PRO A 278 29.56 -10.28 10.84
N ILE A 279 28.38 -10.46 11.44
CA ILE A 279 27.42 -11.51 11.05
C ILE A 279 26.85 -11.17 9.67
N LEU A 280 26.41 -9.92 9.47
CA LEU A 280 25.82 -9.47 8.20
C LEU A 280 26.88 -9.36 7.10
N GLU A 281 28.12 -8.95 7.41
CA GLU A 281 29.24 -8.98 6.46
C GLU A 281 29.49 -10.40 5.96
N LYS A 282 29.55 -11.38 6.87
CA LYS A 282 29.72 -12.79 6.51
C LYS A 282 28.53 -13.32 5.72
N ALA A 283 27.31 -12.92 6.09
CA ALA A 283 26.08 -13.29 5.37
C ALA A 283 26.12 -12.79 3.92
N ALA A 284 26.48 -11.53 3.70
CA ALA A 284 26.58 -10.95 2.35
C ALA A 284 27.64 -11.66 1.50
N LYS A 285 28.82 -11.97 2.08
CA LYS A 285 29.88 -12.74 1.41
C LYS A 285 29.41 -14.16 1.01
N ASN A 286 28.44 -14.71 1.73
CA ASN A 286 27.85 -16.03 1.47
C ASN A 286 26.56 -15.97 0.62
N GLY A 287 26.25 -14.82 0.00
CA GLY A 287 25.14 -14.67 -0.95
C GLY A 287 23.78 -14.34 -0.34
N ILE A 288 23.69 -14.08 0.98
CA ILE A 288 22.48 -13.52 1.60
C ILE A 288 22.46 -12.02 1.34
N ALA A 289 21.42 -11.50 0.71
CA ALA A 289 21.31 -10.07 0.44
C ALA A 289 21.08 -9.28 1.74
N VAL A 290 21.84 -8.21 1.95
CA VAL A 290 21.77 -7.37 3.16
C VAL A 290 21.35 -5.95 2.77
N VAL A 291 20.27 -5.47 3.40
CA VAL A 291 19.80 -4.09 3.25
C VAL A 291 19.97 -3.34 4.57
N ARG A 292 20.62 -2.19 4.52
CA ARG A 292 20.62 -1.21 5.62
C ARG A 292 19.40 -0.30 5.47
N SER A 293 18.55 -0.30 6.48
CA SER A 293 17.44 0.62 6.65
C SER A 293 17.49 1.26 8.04
N SER A 294 16.58 2.13 8.37
CA SER A 294 16.56 2.79 9.66
C SER A 294 15.21 2.63 10.37
N ARG A 295 15.26 2.51 11.69
CA ARG A 295 14.07 2.62 12.56
C ARG A 295 13.58 4.07 12.72
N VAL A 296 14.37 5.05 12.25
CA VAL A 296 13.95 6.45 12.22
C VAL A 296 12.90 6.63 11.12
N PRO A 297 11.73 7.22 11.44
CA PRO A 297 10.58 7.19 10.55
C PRO A 297 10.71 8.06 9.28
N THR A 298 11.59 9.05 9.28
CA THR A 298 11.81 9.99 8.17
C THR A 298 13.28 10.18 7.87
N GLY A 299 13.59 10.71 6.70
CA GLY A 299 14.95 10.84 6.19
C GLY A 299 15.36 9.61 5.37
N ALA A 300 16.52 9.65 4.80
CA ALA A 300 17.07 8.57 3.98
C ALA A 300 18.23 7.87 4.69
N THR A 301 18.27 6.54 4.59
CA THR A 301 19.51 5.80 4.79
C THR A 301 20.38 6.04 3.57
N THR A 302 21.51 6.74 3.75
CA THR A 302 22.37 7.16 2.63
C THR A 302 23.39 6.08 2.30
N LYS A 303 23.63 5.87 0.99
CA LYS A 303 24.61 4.93 0.49
C LYS A 303 26.02 5.44 0.73
N ASP A 304 26.95 4.54 1.06
CA ASP A 304 28.39 4.79 1.22
C ASP A 304 28.71 5.98 2.15
N ALA A 305 27.95 6.15 3.25
CA ALA A 305 28.18 7.18 4.25
C ALA A 305 29.08 6.67 5.39
N GLU A 306 28.50 6.38 6.57
CA GLU A 306 29.25 5.80 7.69
C GLU A 306 29.63 4.33 7.46
N VAL A 307 28.90 3.64 6.58
CA VAL A 307 29.16 2.28 6.14
C VAL A 307 29.46 2.29 4.66
N ASP A 308 30.55 1.72 4.24
CA ASP A 308 30.93 1.52 2.83
C ASP A 308 30.14 0.32 2.27
N ASP A 309 28.95 0.61 1.73
CA ASP A 309 28.03 -0.41 1.20
C ASP A 309 28.64 -1.19 0.03
N ASN A 310 29.42 -0.51 -0.82
CA ASN A 310 30.09 -1.14 -1.95
C ASN A 310 31.13 -2.16 -1.50
N LYS A 311 31.90 -1.85 -0.45
CA LYS A 311 32.91 -2.75 0.10
C LYS A 311 32.30 -4.02 0.68
N TYR A 312 31.16 -3.90 1.34
CA TYR A 312 30.52 -5.02 2.06
C TYR A 312 29.44 -5.73 1.24
N GLY A 313 29.09 -5.22 0.07
CA GLY A 313 27.99 -5.75 -0.75
C GLY A 313 26.62 -5.53 -0.13
N PHE A 314 26.47 -4.44 0.63
CA PHE A 314 25.20 -4.04 1.24
C PHE A 314 24.40 -3.14 0.29
N VAL A 315 23.12 -3.03 0.56
CA VAL A 315 22.16 -2.16 -0.14
C VAL A 315 21.64 -1.12 0.85
N SER A 316 21.57 0.12 0.43
CA SER A 316 20.96 1.21 1.20
C SER A 316 19.48 1.34 0.84
N SER A 317 18.59 1.43 1.85
CA SER A 317 17.14 1.49 1.63
C SER A 317 16.63 2.85 1.16
N GLY A 318 17.46 3.89 1.13
CA GLY A 318 16.97 5.24 0.87
C GLY A 318 15.91 5.66 1.89
N THR A 319 14.77 6.14 1.43
CA THR A 319 13.65 6.59 2.27
C THR A 319 12.65 5.48 2.64
N LEU A 320 12.91 4.22 2.27
CA LEU A 320 12.04 3.11 2.66
C LEU A 320 12.29 2.71 4.12
N ASN A 321 11.21 2.61 4.88
CA ASN A 321 11.25 2.02 6.21
C ASN A 321 11.57 0.51 6.15
N PRO A 322 11.96 -0.13 7.25
CA PRO A 322 12.42 -1.52 7.24
C PRO A 322 11.41 -2.52 6.65
N GLN A 323 10.13 -2.38 6.95
CA GLN A 323 9.08 -3.28 6.47
C GLN A 323 8.87 -3.18 4.95
N LYS A 324 8.94 -1.98 4.37
CA LYS A 324 8.87 -1.80 2.91
C LYS A 324 10.17 -2.17 2.22
N ALA A 325 11.31 -1.88 2.84
CA ALA A 325 12.61 -2.35 2.37
C ALA A 325 12.65 -3.90 2.29
N ARG A 326 12.03 -4.59 3.26
CA ARG A 326 11.84 -6.04 3.24
C ARG A 326 11.06 -6.49 2.00
N ILE A 327 9.95 -5.83 1.68
CA ILE A 327 9.12 -6.17 0.52
C ILE A 327 9.88 -5.96 -0.78
N LEU A 328 10.56 -4.82 -0.94
CA LEU A 328 11.32 -4.54 -2.15
C LEU A 328 12.49 -5.52 -2.32
N LEU A 329 13.19 -5.87 -1.24
CA LEU A 329 14.22 -6.90 -1.26
C LEU A 329 13.67 -8.26 -1.65
N GLN A 330 12.53 -8.67 -1.06
CA GLN A 330 11.85 -9.92 -1.36
C GLN A 330 11.49 -10.03 -2.85
N LEU A 331 10.96 -8.95 -3.43
CA LEU A 331 10.64 -8.90 -4.86
C LEU A 331 11.91 -8.82 -5.73
N GLY A 332 12.92 -8.06 -5.33
CA GLY A 332 14.21 -7.97 -6.01
C GLY A 332 14.90 -9.32 -6.11
N LEU A 333 14.86 -10.12 -5.05
CA LEU A 333 15.44 -11.47 -5.00
C LEU A 333 14.74 -12.48 -5.93
N THR A 334 13.52 -12.19 -6.40
CA THR A 334 12.90 -12.96 -7.50
C THR A 334 13.57 -12.74 -8.85
N LYS A 335 14.42 -11.71 -8.98
CA LYS A 335 15.08 -11.29 -10.22
C LYS A 335 16.60 -11.46 -10.18
N THR A 336 17.24 -11.14 -9.04
CA THR A 336 18.70 -11.10 -8.93
C THR A 336 19.16 -11.21 -7.48
N HIS A 337 20.38 -11.74 -7.29
CA HIS A 337 21.13 -11.69 -6.03
C HIS A 337 22.31 -10.70 -6.10
N ASP A 338 22.51 -10.02 -7.23
CA ASP A 338 23.54 -9.00 -7.38
C ASP A 338 23.15 -7.73 -6.59
N TYR A 339 23.93 -7.38 -5.56
CA TYR A 339 23.66 -6.23 -4.70
C TYR A 339 23.62 -4.90 -5.47
N LYS A 340 24.39 -4.75 -6.57
CA LYS A 340 24.36 -3.53 -7.39
C LYS A 340 23.00 -3.37 -8.11
N LYS A 341 22.48 -4.47 -8.66
CA LYS A 341 21.15 -4.46 -9.29
C LYS A 341 20.05 -4.32 -8.26
N LEU A 342 20.21 -4.91 -7.07
CA LEU A 342 19.29 -4.67 -5.95
C LEU A 342 19.31 -3.18 -5.57
N GLN A 343 20.48 -2.53 -5.48
CA GLN A 343 20.56 -1.09 -5.21
C GLN A 343 19.83 -0.26 -6.28
N GLU A 344 19.96 -0.60 -7.55
CA GLU A 344 19.22 0.07 -8.63
C GLU A 344 17.70 0.00 -8.40
N TYR A 345 17.18 -1.13 -7.88
CA TYR A 345 15.76 -1.23 -7.52
C TYR A 345 15.41 -0.30 -6.35
N PHE A 346 16.25 -0.22 -5.33
CA PHE A 346 16.02 0.68 -4.19
C PHE A 346 16.12 2.17 -4.58
N ASP A 347 16.89 2.49 -5.60
CA ASP A 347 16.99 3.85 -6.14
C ASP A 347 15.76 4.23 -6.99
N GLN A 348 15.08 3.24 -7.62
CA GLN A 348 13.97 3.46 -8.55
C GLN A 348 12.58 3.37 -7.90
N TYR A 349 12.41 2.49 -6.91
CA TYR A 349 11.11 2.10 -6.35
C TYR A 349 10.97 2.46 -4.83
#